data_4dfedfe5e419ffaea3d50045af63cfe6
#
_entry.id   4dfedfe5e419ffaea3d50045af63cfe6
#
_cell.length_a   1.000
_cell.length_b   1.000
_cell.length_c   1.000
_cell.angle_alpha   90.00
_cell.angle_beta   90.00
_cell.angle_gamma   90.00
#
_symmetry.space_group_name_H-M   'P 1'
#
loop_
_entity.id
_entity.type
_entity.pdbx_description
1 polymer ?
#
loop_
_entity_poly.entity_id
_entity_poly.type
_entity_poly.pdbx_seq_one_letter_code
_entity_poly.pdbx_strand_id
1 'polypeptide(L)'
;MIHDGFIYLGTLMLLAAILVNLPVYLKGKGAQKFFKFAPPIVLLYLGMMLLCTMKMWNLEDTAATYKAVKNPLLYAMLFLMLLRCDLKKIIKLGPKMLIGFFAASLSICTGFIVSYAIFHKMLGPDSWKALGALCGSWLGGSGNMLAVQAVLDVSEESMAYSLVIDSVCAVMYVMFLLWVINFSKEFNSWTKADVRLIDEVGASLEKEAREDKRPLTWKNMLLLIGVSFFISSLSKDAGVMVASVLPAVSYTHLTLPTKLEV
;
A
#
# COMPACT_ATOMS: atom_id res chain seq x y z
N MET A 1 -31.16 -2.35 4.67
CA MET A 1 -30.15 -3.03 3.84
C MET A 1 -30.05 -2.31 2.51
N ILE A 2 -28.87 -1.88 2.09
CA ILE A 2 -28.64 -1.14 0.85
C ILE A 2 -28.47 -2.16 -0.28
N HIS A 3 -29.29 -2.07 -1.32
CA HIS A 3 -29.22 -2.89 -2.53
C HIS A 3 -28.73 -2.09 -3.74
N ASP A 4 -28.94 -0.76 -3.70
CA ASP A 4 -28.55 0.13 -4.78
C ASP A 4 -27.04 0.42 -4.75
N GLY A 5 -26.37 0.17 -5.88
CA GLY A 5 -24.91 0.35 -6.00
C GLY A 5 -24.45 1.80 -5.91
N PHE A 6 -25.29 2.77 -6.32
CA PHE A 6 -24.95 4.18 -6.23
C PHE A 6 -25.03 4.68 -4.78
N ILE A 7 -26.06 4.28 -4.04
CA ILE A 7 -26.20 4.58 -2.60
C ILE A 7 -25.05 3.92 -1.83
N TYR A 8 -24.71 2.69 -2.17
CA TYR A 8 -23.55 1.98 -1.61
C TYR A 8 -22.25 2.78 -1.80
N LEU A 9 -21.96 3.19 -3.04
CA LEU A 9 -20.76 3.98 -3.34
C LEU A 9 -20.75 5.31 -2.60
N GLY A 10 -21.87 6.03 -2.57
CA GLY A 10 -22.03 7.27 -1.82
C GLY A 10 -21.76 7.09 -0.33
N THR A 11 -22.25 6.01 0.25
CA THR A 11 -22.02 5.66 1.67
C THR A 11 -20.54 5.39 1.94
N LEU A 12 -19.84 4.62 1.08
CA LEU A 12 -18.41 4.39 1.19
C LEU A 12 -17.60 5.67 1.13
N MET A 13 -17.90 6.53 0.14
CA MET A 13 -17.19 7.80 -0.04
C MET A 13 -17.42 8.74 1.15
N LEU A 14 -18.64 8.80 1.68
CA LEU A 14 -18.98 9.63 2.83
C LEU A 14 -18.24 9.15 4.10
N LEU A 15 -18.25 7.84 4.36
CA LEU A 15 -17.52 7.26 5.48
C LEU A 15 -16.01 7.49 5.37
N ALA A 16 -15.44 7.30 4.18
CA ALA A 16 -14.03 7.58 3.94
C ALA A 16 -13.70 9.05 4.18
N ALA A 17 -14.54 9.97 3.68
CA ALA A 17 -14.35 11.41 3.88
C ALA A 17 -14.43 11.79 5.36
N ILE A 18 -15.39 11.26 6.12
CA ILE A 18 -15.52 11.52 7.55
C ILE A 18 -14.29 11.01 8.31
N LEU A 19 -13.91 9.74 8.11
CA LEU A 19 -12.83 9.12 8.87
C LEU A 19 -11.45 9.71 8.54
N VAL A 20 -11.17 10.05 7.29
CA VAL A 20 -9.91 10.69 6.89
C VAL A 20 -9.79 12.11 7.47
N ASN A 21 -10.90 12.84 7.58
CA ASN A 21 -10.89 14.19 8.14
C ASN A 21 -10.99 14.23 9.68
N LEU A 22 -11.36 13.13 10.32
CA LEU A 22 -11.55 13.05 11.77
C LEU A 22 -10.34 13.55 12.58
N PRO A 23 -9.06 13.21 12.24
CA PRO A 23 -7.89 13.72 12.95
C PRO A 23 -7.70 15.25 12.83
N VAL A 24 -8.21 15.85 11.76
CA VAL A 24 -8.13 17.32 11.53
C VAL A 24 -9.10 18.05 12.46
N TYR A 25 -10.27 17.48 12.70
CA TYR A 25 -11.29 18.07 13.57
C TYR A 25 -11.04 17.79 15.05
N LEU A 26 -10.53 16.61 15.39
CA LEU A 26 -10.24 16.20 16.76
C LEU A 26 -8.80 16.57 17.15
N LYS A 27 -8.58 17.85 17.49
CA LYS A 27 -7.25 18.40 17.83
C LYS A 27 -6.75 18.10 19.25
N GLY A 28 -7.50 17.40 20.08
CA GLY A 28 -7.11 17.05 21.44
C GLY A 28 -5.85 16.17 21.50
N LYS A 29 -4.97 16.41 22.48
CA LYS A 29 -3.72 15.61 22.68
C LYS A 29 -3.99 14.10 22.75
N GLY A 30 -5.11 13.69 23.37
CA GLY A 30 -5.54 12.29 23.44
C GLY A 30 -5.93 11.73 22.08
N ALA A 31 -6.70 12.48 21.28
CA ALA A 31 -7.10 12.09 19.93
C ALA A 31 -5.90 11.95 18.99
N GLN A 32 -4.95 12.88 19.07
CA GLN A 32 -3.72 12.78 18.27
C GLN A 32 -2.87 11.54 18.62
N LYS A 33 -2.79 11.17 19.90
CA LYS A 33 -2.13 9.92 20.30
C LYS A 33 -2.87 8.70 19.77
N PHE A 34 -4.21 8.72 19.83
CA PHE A 34 -5.04 7.64 19.30
C PHE A 34 -4.83 7.44 17.78
N PHE A 35 -4.85 8.52 16.97
CA PHE A 35 -4.66 8.43 15.54
C PHE A 35 -3.21 8.09 15.11
N LYS A 36 -2.23 8.25 15.98
CA LYS A 36 -0.88 7.71 15.76
C LYS A 36 -0.86 6.18 15.91
N PHE A 37 -1.64 5.63 16.83
CA PHE A 37 -1.75 4.19 17.05
C PHE A 37 -2.72 3.53 16.06
N ALA A 38 -3.88 4.15 15.81
CA ALA A 38 -4.91 3.69 14.88
C ALA A 38 -5.08 4.71 13.74
N PRO A 39 -4.29 4.61 12.66
CA PRO A 39 -4.41 5.48 11.50
C PRO A 39 -5.83 5.46 10.91
N PRO A 40 -6.31 6.56 10.28
CA PRO A 40 -7.66 6.64 9.71
C PRO A 40 -8.00 5.50 8.75
N ILE A 41 -7.01 4.99 8.01
CA ILE A 41 -7.20 3.87 7.09
C ILE A 41 -7.59 2.58 7.82
N VAL A 42 -7.00 2.31 8.99
CA VAL A 42 -7.33 1.13 9.81
C VAL A 42 -8.75 1.25 10.36
N LEU A 43 -9.13 2.45 10.82
CA LEU A 43 -10.49 2.72 11.29
C LEU A 43 -11.50 2.57 10.16
N LEU A 44 -11.15 2.97 8.93
CA LEU A 44 -11.98 2.78 7.76
C LEU A 44 -12.24 1.29 7.50
N TYR A 45 -11.17 0.46 7.48
CA TYR A 45 -11.32 -0.98 7.29
C TYR A 45 -12.14 -1.64 8.39
N LEU A 46 -11.86 -1.34 9.65
CA LEU A 46 -12.64 -1.87 10.78
C LEU A 46 -14.09 -1.41 10.75
N GLY A 47 -14.34 -0.13 10.44
CA GLY A 47 -15.68 0.41 10.30
C GLY A 47 -16.47 -0.27 9.17
N MET A 48 -15.81 -0.47 8.02
CA MET A 48 -16.40 -1.16 6.88
C MET A 48 -16.70 -2.62 7.20
N MET A 49 -15.80 -3.32 7.88
CA MET A 49 -15.99 -4.70 8.31
C MET A 49 -17.17 -4.81 9.29
N LEU A 50 -17.30 -3.90 10.25
CA LEU A 50 -18.43 -3.84 11.18
C LEU A 50 -19.75 -3.62 10.44
N LEU A 51 -19.82 -2.65 9.53
CA LEU A 51 -21.03 -2.34 8.75
C LEU A 51 -21.42 -3.50 7.82
N CYS A 52 -20.43 -4.20 7.25
CA CYS A 52 -20.66 -5.40 6.47
C CYS A 52 -21.23 -6.53 7.34
N THR A 53 -20.66 -6.76 8.52
CA THR A 53 -21.16 -7.76 9.50
C THR A 53 -22.57 -7.44 9.98
N MET A 54 -22.90 -6.15 10.12
CA MET A 54 -24.26 -5.69 10.43
C MET A 54 -25.22 -5.78 9.24
N LYS A 55 -24.78 -6.30 8.10
CA LYS A 55 -25.56 -6.44 6.86
C LYS A 55 -26.17 -5.13 6.39
N MET A 56 -25.42 -4.02 6.49
CA MET A 56 -25.87 -2.70 6.03
C MET A 56 -26.17 -2.68 4.52
N TRP A 57 -25.43 -3.47 3.75
CA TRP A 57 -25.62 -3.63 2.29
C TRP A 57 -25.62 -5.10 1.89
N ASN A 58 -26.24 -5.37 0.73
CA ASN A 58 -26.20 -6.67 0.09
C ASN A 58 -24.91 -6.78 -0.73
N LEU A 59 -24.04 -7.73 -0.40
CA LEU A 59 -22.76 -7.93 -1.08
C LEU A 59 -22.93 -8.39 -2.53
N GLU A 60 -23.95 -9.20 -2.82
CA GLU A 60 -24.21 -9.70 -4.18
C GLU A 60 -24.63 -8.56 -5.11
N ASP A 61 -25.63 -7.75 -4.68
CA ASP A 61 -26.16 -6.65 -5.49
C ASP A 61 -25.14 -5.52 -5.69
N THR A 62 -24.27 -5.28 -4.70
CA THR A 62 -23.27 -4.20 -4.75
C THR A 62 -21.93 -4.60 -5.33
N ALA A 63 -21.67 -5.91 -5.51
CA ALA A 63 -20.39 -6.43 -5.98
C ALA A 63 -19.98 -5.89 -7.37
N ALA A 64 -20.93 -5.78 -8.29
CA ALA A 64 -20.68 -5.25 -9.63
C ALA A 64 -20.22 -3.79 -9.57
N THR A 65 -20.90 -2.95 -8.79
CA THR A 65 -20.53 -1.53 -8.60
C THR A 65 -19.17 -1.41 -7.92
N TYR A 66 -18.90 -2.21 -6.89
CA TYR A 66 -17.62 -2.23 -6.20
C TYR A 66 -16.47 -2.55 -7.17
N LYS A 67 -16.57 -3.61 -7.95
CA LYS A 67 -15.57 -4.01 -8.95
C LYS A 67 -15.38 -2.96 -10.05
N ALA A 68 -16.46 -2.35 -10.52
CA ALA A 68 -16.42 -1.32 -11.55
C ALA A 68 -15.65 -0.07 -11.11
N VAL A 69 -15.64 0.24 -9.81
CA VAL A 69 -14.91 1.39 -9.25
C VAL A 69 -13.53 1.00 -8.78
N LYS A 70 -13.39 -0.12 -8.05
CA LYS A 70 -12.12 -0.60 -7.49
C LYS A 70 -11.03 -0.77 -8.55
N ASN A 71 -11.33 -1.48 -9.62
CA ASN A 71 -10.32 -1.85 -10.62
C ASN A 71 -9.71 -0.64 -11.34
N PRO A 72 -10.49 0.30 -11.90
CA PRO A 72 -9.91 1.49 -12.52
C PRO A 72 -9.14 2.36 -11.54
N LEU A 73 -9.63 2.53 -10.31
CA LEU A 73 -8.95 3.30 -9.27
C LEU A 73 -7.61 2.68 -8.88
N LEU A 74 -7.55 1.35 -8.76
CA LEU A 74 -6.31 0.64 -8.45
C LEU A 74 -5.24 0.90 -9.51
N TYR A 75 -5.57 0.74 -10.79
CA TYR A 75 -4.62 0.96 -11.87
C TYR A 75 -4.19 2.43 -11.97
N ALA A 76 -5.13 3.36 -11.79
CA ALA A 76 -4.83 4.80 -11.76
C ALA A 76 -3.88 5.14 -10.60
N MET A 77 -4.11 4.56 -9.42
CA MET A 77 -3.24 4.73 -8.26
C MET A 77 -1.84 4.19 -8.52
N LEU A 78 -1.71 3.00 -9.10
CA LEU A 78 -0.42 2.41 -9.45
C LEU A 78 0.36 3.31 -10.42
N PHE A 79 -0.31 3.86 -11.43
CA PHE A 79 0.31 4.82 -12.35
C PHE A 79 0.81 6.07 -11.61
N LEU A 80 -0.02 6.67 -10.74
CA LEU A 80 0.36 7.85 -9.96
C LEU A 80 1.55 7.57 -9.02
N MET A 81 1.64 6.36 -8.46
CA MET A 81 2.79 5.96 -7.66
C MET A 81 4.07 5.86 -8.50
N LEU A 82 3.97 5.31 -9.71
CA LEU A 82 5.11 5.19 -10.63
C LEU A 82 5.60 6.56 -11.10
N LEU A 83 4.73 7.56 -11.25
CA LEU A 83 5.14 8.93 -11.61
C LEU A 83 6.09 9.57 -10.59
N ARG A 84 6.04 9.14 -9.33
CA ARG A 84 6.95 9.62 -8.28
C ARG A 84 8.33 8.97 -8.34
N CYS A 85 8.51 7.94 -9.16
CA CYS A 85 9.73 7.16 -9.24
C CYS A 85 10.75 7.87 -10.16
N ASP A 86 11.73 8.54 -9.57
CA ASP A 86 12.83 9.17 -10.31
C ASP A 86 14.03 8.23 -10.39
N LEU A 87 14.09 7.45 -11.46
CA LEU A 87 15.18 6.48 -11.70
C LEU A 87 16.56 7.14 -11.73
N LYS A 88 16.67 8.39 -12.21
CA LYS A 88 17.95 9.10 -12.25
C LYS A 88 18.44 9.40 -10.84
N LYS A 89 17.55 9.77 -9.93
CA LYS A 89 17.88 9.99 -8.52
C LYS A 89 18.29 8.68 -7.85
N ILE A 90 17.58 7.60 -8.12
CA ILE A 90 17.88 6.28 -7.57
C ILE A 90 19.30 5.83 -8.00
N ILE A 91 19.62 5.96 -9.27
CA ILE A 91 20.96 5.59 -9.78
C ILE A 91 22.06 6.48 -9.16
N LYS A 92 21.79 7.76 -8.91
CA LYS A 92 22.73 8.69 -8.25
C LYS A 92 23.04 8.32 -6.79
N LEU A 93 22.22 7.54 -6.12
CA LEU A 93 22.49 7.07 -4.75
C LEU A 93 23.76 6.21 -4.66
N GLY A 94 24.22 5.69 -5.79
CA GLY A 94 25.43 4.88 -5.88
C GLY A 94 25.24 3.42 -5.49
N PRO A 95 26.22 2.58 -5.82
CA PRO A 95 26.08 1.14 -5.66
C PRO A 95 25.96 0.67 -4.20
N LYS A 96 26.60 1.37 -3.25
CA LYS A 96 26.52 1.01 -1.83
C LYS A 96 25.12 1.11 -1.27
N MET A 97 24.42 2.20 -1.58
CA MET A 97 23.03 2.42 -1.15
C MET A 97 22.08 1.45 -1.83
N LEU A 98 22.29 1.14 -3.12
CA LEU A 98 21.47 0.18 -3.85
C LEU A 98 21.65 -1.24 -3.30
N ILE A 99 22.88 -1.66 -2.99
CA ILE A 99 23.14 -2.96 -2.36
C ILE A 99 22.44 -3.03 -0.99
N GLY A 100 22.55 -1.98 -0.18
CA GLY A 100 21.86 -1.89 1.11
C GLY A 100 20.34 -2.02 0.97
N PHE A 101 19.75 -1.32 -0.01
CA PHE A 101 18.34 -1.40 -0.30
C PHE A 101 17.90 -2.82 -0.72
N PHE A 102 18.64 -3.46 -1.63
CA PHE A 102 18.32 -4.82 -2.06
C PHE A 102 18.53 -5.85 -0.95
N ALA A 103 19.57 -5.69 -0.13
CA ALA A 103 19.81 -6.55 1.02
C ALA A 103 18.66 -6.44 2.05
N ALA A 104 18.19 -5.22 2.35
CA ALA A 104 17.05 -5.00 3.22
C ALA A 104 15.78 -5.61 2.65
N SER A 105 15.51 -5.39 1.36
CA SER A 105 14.34 -5.96 0.68
C SER A 105 14.35 -7.49 0.71
N LEU A 106 15.49 -8.10 0.42
CA LEU A 106 15.66 -9.55 0.45
C LEU A 106 15.48 -10.10 1.87
N SER A 107 16.00 -9.39 2.88
CA SER A 107 15.84 -9.74 4.29
C SER A 107 14.36 -9.75 4.70
N ILE A 108 13.59 -8.74 4.29
CA ILE A 108 12.14 -8.67 4.54
C ILE A 108 11.43 -9.86 3.89
N CYS A 109 11.66 -10.10 2.60
CA CYS A 109 11.07 -11.26 1.90
C CYS A 109 11.40 -12.58 2.59
N THR A 110 12.66 -12.77 2.95
CA THR A 110 13.11 -13.97 3.66
C THR A 110 12.42 -14.12 5.01
N GLY A 111 12.25 -13.02 5.75
CA GLY A 111 11.53 -13.00 7.02
C GLY A 111 10.08 -13.47 6.87
N PHE A 112 9.36 -13.00 5.85
CA PHE A 112 7.98 -13.44 5.57
C PHE A 112 7.92 -14.92 5.17
N ILE A 113 8.83 -15.37 4.31
CA ILE A 113 8.91 -16.78 3.89
C ILE A 113 9.18 -17.70 5.09
N VAL A 114 10.16 -17.35 5.92
CA VAL A 114 10.50 -18.13 7.12
C VAL A 114 9.35 -18.14 8.12
N SER A 115 8.72 -16.99 8.37
CA SER A 115 7.53 -16.89 9.22
C SER A 115 6.40 -17.79 8.73
N TYR A 116 6.11 -17.76 7.43
CA TYR A 116 5.12 -18.64 6.85
C TYR A 116 5.51 -20.13 6.98
N ALA A 117 6.76 -20.47 6.71
CA ALA A 117 7.25 -21.84 6.83
C ALA A 117 7.10 -22.41 8.25
N ILE A 118 7.26 -21.56 9.28
CA ILE A 118 7.11 -21.96 10.69
C ILE A 118 5.63 -22.07 11.07
N PHE A 119 4.82 -21.10 10.67
CA PHE A 119 3.45 -20.95 11.18
C PHE A 119 2.36 -21.45 10.22
N HIS A 120 2.69 -21.93 9.00
CA HIS A 120 1.68 -22.31 7.99
C HIS A 120 0.65 -23.34 8.47
N LYS A 121 1.02 -24.23 9.41
CA LYS A 121 0.09 -25.22 9.99
C LYS A 121 -0.95 -24.59 10.92
N MET A 122 -0.66 -23.42 11.48
CA MET A 122 -1.56 -22.68 12.36
C MET A 122 -2.43 -21.68 11.60
N LEU A 123 -2.00 -21.33 10.39
CA LEU A 123 -2.64 -20.36 9.52
C LEU A 123 -3.53 -21.10 8.51
N GLY A 124 -4.61 -20.46 8.06
CA GLY A 124 -5.48 -21.04 7.03
C GLY A 124 -4.77 -21.20 5.67
N PRO A 125 -5.32 -22.00 4.75
CA PRO A 125 -4.68 -22.37 3.49
C PRO A 125 -4.31 -21.17 2.59
N ASP A 126 -5.10 -20.10 2.61
CA ASP A 126 -4.88 -18.89 1.80
C ASP A 126 -4.11 -17.78 2.52
N SER A 127 -3.65 -18.01 3.73
CA SER A 127 -2.93 -17.01 4.54
C SER A 127 -1.62 -16.53 3.91
N TRP A 128 -0.98 -17.35 3.06
CA TRP A 128 0.21 -16.96 2.31
C TRP A 128 -0.06 -15.77 1.37
N LYS A 129 -1.27 -15.64 0.83
CA LYS A 129 -1.68 -14.52 -0.02
C LYS A 129 -1.69 -13.22 0.78
N ALA A 130 -2.30 -13.26 1.96
CA ALA A 130 -2.38 -12.12 2.87
C ALA A 130 -0.97 -11.71 3.37
N LEU A 131 -0.12 -12.68 3.73
CA LEU A 131 1.27 -12.43 4.09
C LEU A 131 2.09 -11.87 2.91
N GLY A 132 1.82 -12.32 1.68
CA GLY A 132 2.42 -11.75 0.47
C GLY A 132 2.04 -10.28 0.28
N ALA A 133 0.77 -9.92 0.47
CA ALA A 133 0.31 -8.53 0.43
C ALA A 133 0.95 -7.68 1.53
N LEU A 134 1.07 -8.23 2.74
CA LEU A 134 1.74 -7.59 3.87
C LEU A 134 3.24 -7.37 3.60
N CYS A 135 3.92 -8.35 3.02
CA CYS A 135 5.31 -8.21 2.55
C CYS A 135 5.43 -7.04 1.55
N GLY A 136 4.48 -6.90 0.63
CA GLY A 136 4.39 -5.75 -0.28
C GLY A 136 4.31 -4.42 0.45
N SER A 137 3.55 -4.34 1.56
CA SER A 137 3.47 -3.17 2.42
C SER A 137 4.83 -2.78 3.00
N TRP A 138 5.56 -3.74 3.52
CA TRP A 138 6.87 -3.51 4.14
C TRP A 138 7.98 -3.16 3.14
N LEU A 139 7.83 -3.58 1.88
CA LEU A 139 8.76 -3.23 0.80
C LEU A 139 8.52 -1.86 0.19
N GLY A 140 7.27 -1.40 0.14
CA GLY A 140 6.96 -0.17 -0.59
C GLY A 140 5.72 0.59 -0.13
N GLY A 141 5.14 0.20 1.02
CA GLY A 141 3.98 0.86 1.61
C GLY A 141 2.63 0.33 1.12
N SER A 142 1.55 0.95 1.59
CA SER A 142 0.16 0.48 1.37
C SER A 142 -0.24 0.38 -0.10
N GLY A 143 0.37 1.15 -0.98
CA GLY A 143 0.12 1.05 -2.43
C GLY A 143 0.61 -0.27 -3.01
N ASN A 144 1.81 -0.72 -2.64
CA ASN A 144 2.33 -2.03 -3.04
C ASN A 144 1.50 -3.16 -2.43
N MET A 145 1.05 -3.00 -1.20
CA MET A 145 0.16 -3.95 -0.54
C MET A 145 -1.12 -4.18 -1.36
N LEU A 146 -1.78 -3.09 -1.80
CA LEU A 146 -2.98 -3.16 -2.62
C LEU A 146 -2.73 -3.76 -4.01
N ALA A 147 -1.55 -3.47 -4.60
CA ALA A 147 -1.16 -4.09 -5.86
C ALA A 147 -1.00 -5.60 -5.73
N VAL A 148 -0.30 -6.06 -4.69
CA VAL A 148 -0.11 -7.49 -4.42
C VAL A 148 -1.44 -8.15 -4.03
N GLN A 149 -2.29 -7.47 -3.27
CA GLN A 149 -3.66 -7.94 -2.99
C GLN A 149 -4.41 -8.28 -4.27
N ALA A 150 -4.37 -7.36 -5.24
CA ALA A 150 -5.07 -7.56 -6.51
C ALA A 150 -4.49 -8.71 -7.35
N VAL A 151 -3.15 -8.85 -7.35
CA VAL A 151 -2.45 -9.93 -8.10
C VAL A 151 -2.73 -11.31 -7.50
N LEU A 152 -2.72 -11.41 -6.17
CA LEU A 152 -2.93 -12.68 -5.45
C LEU A 152 -4.39 -12.98 -5.17
N ASP A 153 -5.30 -12.09 -5.54
CA ASP A 153 -6.73 -12.18 -5.25
C ASP A 153 -7.00 -12.45 -3.75
N VAL A 154 -6.42 -11.59 -2.91
CA VAL A 154 -6.59 -11.67 -1.46
C VAL A 154 -7.97 -11.17 -1.09
N SER A 155 -8.72 -11.94 -0.30
CA SER A 155 -10.06 -11.55 0.15
C SER A 155 -10.00 -10.25 0.99
N GLU A 156 -11.06 -9.44 0.90
CA GLU A 156 -11.16 -8.18 1.66
C GLU A 156 -11.11 -8.42 3.18
N GLU A 157 -11.64 -9.54 3.62
CA GLU A 157 -11.59 -9.95 5.02
C GLU A 157 -10.16 -10.23 5.50
N SER A 158 -9.40 -11.04 4.75
CA SER A 158 -7.99 -11.31 5.05
C SER A 158 -7.15 -10.05 4.99
N MET A 159 -7.48 -9.13 4.07
CA MET A 159 -6.83 -7.83 3.96
C MET A 159 -7.09 -6.95 5.19
N ALA A 160 -8.33 -6.92 5.69
CA ALA A 160 -8.68 -6.15 6.88
C ALA A 160 -7.88 -6.61 8.11
N TYR A 161 -7.80 -7.92 8.35
CA TYR A 161 -6.96 -8.49 9.42
C TYR A 161 -5.48 -8.12 9.24
N SER A 162 -4.97 -8.25 8.02
CA SER A 162 -3.57 -7.96 7.71
C SER A 162 -3.22 -6.50 7.99
N LEU A 163 -4.11 -5.55 7.67
CA LEU A 163 -3.90 -4.13 7.95
C LEU A 163 -3.87 -3.81 9.45
N VAL A 164 -4.70 -4.47 10.23
CA VAL A 164 -4.69 -4.31 11.70
C VAL A 164 -3.36 -4.81 12.26
N ILE A 165 -2.94 -6.00 11.84
CA ILE A 165 -1.65 -6.59 12.26
C ILE A 165 -0.50 -5.69 11.82
N ASP A 166 -0.48 -5.24 10.56
CA ASP A 166 0.52 -4.33 10.01
C ASP A 166 0.67 -3.07 10.87
N SER A 167 -0.44 -2.45 11.24
CA SER A 167 -0.44 -1.23 12.04
C SER A 167 0.15 -1.45 13.44
N VAL A 168 -0.19 -2.56 14.10
CA VAL A 168 0.36 -2.90 15.42
C VAL A 168 1.85 -3.21 15.31
N CYS A 169 2.24 -4.06 14.35
CA CYS A 169 3.63 -4.43 14.13
C CYS A 169 4.48 -3.22 13.74
N ALA A 170 3.97 -2.33 12.90
CA ALA A 170 4.68 -1.10 12.51
C ALA A 170 4.98 -0.21 13.72
N VAL A 171 4.03 -0.01 14.63
CA VAL A 171 4.24 0.77 15.85
C VAL A 171 5.29 0.12 16.74
N MET A 172 5.21 -1.19 16.96
CA MET A 172 6.20 -1.94 17.74
C MET A 172 7.59 -1.87 17.11
N TYR A 173 7.67 -2.00 15.79
CA TYR A 173 8.92 -1.93 15.05
C TYR A 173 9.56 -0.53 15.11
N VAL A 174 8.76 0.52 14.97
CA VAL A 174 9.25 1.91 15.12
C VAL A 174 9.80 2.14 16.52
N MET A 175 9.10 1.68 17.57
CA MET A 175 9.61 1.78 18.95
C MET A 175 10.93 1.05 19.12
N PHE A 176 11.05 -0.15 18.54
CA PHE A 176 12.31 -0.92 18.55
C PHE A 176 13.42 -0.16 17.82
N LEU A 177 13.15 0.40 16.63
CA LEU A 177 14.15 1.18 15.88
C LEU A 177 14.59 2.44 16.66
N LEU A 178 13.66 3.14 17.32
CA LEU A 178 14.00 4.31 18.14
C LEU A 178 14.88 3.92 19.35
N TRP A 179 14.71 2.70 19.86
CA TRP A 179 15.60 2.19 20.89
C TRP A 179 16.98 1.83 20.30
N VAL A 180 17.03 1.14 19.18
CA VAL A 180 18.28 0.73 18.49
C VAL A 180 19.13 1.91 18.06
N ILE A 181 18.53 3.03 17.65
CA ILE A 181 19.26 4.22 17.18
C ILE A 181 20.19 4.80 18.25
N ASN A 182 19.91 4.56 19.54
CA ASN A 182 20.77 4.99 20.63
C ASN A 182 22.14 4.29 20.60
N PHE A 183 22.24 3.12 19.98
CA PHE A 183 23.46 2.33 19.83
C PHE A 183 24.16 2.57 18.50
N SER A 184 23.72 3.53 17.70
CA SER A 184 24.23 3.78 16.35
C SER A 184 25.71 4.16 16.33
N LYS A 185 26.18 4.91 17.34
CA LYS A 185 27.59 5.32 17.46
C LYS A 185 28.51 4.11 17.70
N GLU A 186 28.13 3.23 18.61
CA GLU A 186 28.85 2.02 18.95
C GLU A 186 28.90 1.08 17.74
N PHE A 187 27.75 0.89 17.10
CA PHE A 187 27.63 0.07 15.90
C PHE A 187 28.49 0.60 14.75
N ASN A 188 28.43 1.90 14.46
CA ASN A 188 29.22 2.52 13.40
C ASN A 188 30.73 2.45 13.69
N SER A 189 31.13 2.59 14.96
CA SER A 189 32.53 2.41 15.38
C SER A 189 33.00 0.97 15.20
N TRP A 190 32.17 0.00 15.56
CA TRP A 190 32.48 -1.41 15.41
C TRP A 190 32.55 -1.85 13.93
N THR A 191 31.62 -1.39 13.10
CA THR A 191 31.55 -1.74 11.67
C THR A 191 32.49 -0.87 10.81
N LYS A 192 33.07 0.21 11.35
CA LYS A 192 33.83 1.22 10.62
C LYS A 192 33.03 1.78 9.44
N ALA A 193 31.71 1.96 9.62
CA ALA A 193 30.80 2.41 8.58
C ALA A 193 31.09 3.87 8.23
N ASP A 194 31.16 4.18 6.93
CA ASP A 194 31.22 5.55 6.43
C ASP A 194 29.79 6.13 6.32
N VAL A 195 29.43 6.99 7.25
CA VAL A 195 28.09 7.61 7.33
C VAL A 195 27.95 8.89 6.51
N ARG A 196 29.03 9.43 5.92
CA ARG A 196 29.03 10.70 5.19
C ARG A 196 28.03 10.73 4.05
N LEU A 197 27.92 9.61 3.32
CA LEU A 197 27.00 9.49 2.20
C LEU A 197 25.53 9.56 2.66
N ILE A 198 25.23 9.02 3.82
CA ILE A 198 23.88 9.04 4.41
C ILE A 198 23.51 10.48 4.81
N ASP A 199 24.45 11.19 5.42
CA ASP A 199 24.26 12.58 5.84
C ASP A 199 24.07 13.52 4.62
N GLU A 200 24.86 13.32 3.56
CA GLU A 200 24.74 14.08 2.31
C GLU A 200 23.39 13.82 1.62
N VAL A 201 22.97 12.57 1.54
CA VAL A 201 21.66 12.19 0.97
C VAL A 201 20.53 12.76 1.82
N GLY A 202 20.62 12.65 3.14
CA GLY A 202 19.65 13.23 4.07
C GLY A 202 19.49 14.73 3.88
N ALA A 203 20.60 15.46 3.83
CA ALA A 203 20.61 16.91 3.61
C ALA A 203 20.03 17.29 2.23
N SER A 204 20.32 16.53 1.18
CA SER A 204 19.78 16.77 -0.16
C SER A 204 18.26 16.55 -0.22
N LEU A 205 17.75 15.51 0.43
CA LEU A 205 16.31 15.22 0.52
C LEU A 205 15.56 16.28 1.33
N GLU A 206 16.15 16.77 2.43
CA GLU A 206 15.56 17.88 3.19
C GLU A 206 15.47 19.16 2.36
N LYS A 207 16.51 19.46 1.59
CA LYS A 207 16.54 20.63 0.71
C LYS A 207 15.45 20.53 -0.35
N GLU A 208 15.34 19.40 -1.03
CA GLU A 208 14.28 19.15 -2.02
C GLU A 208 12.87 19.24 -1.39
N ALA A 209 12.66 18.66 -0.21
CA ALA A 209 11.38 18.73 0.49
C ALA A 209 10.98 20.15 0.89
N ARG A 210 11.96 21.05 1.07
CA ARG A 210 11.72 22.48 1.33
C ARG A 210 11.44 23.28 0.05
N GLU A 211 12.09 22.93 -1.06
CA GLU A 211 11.96 23.61 -2.35
C GLU A 211 10.68 23.22 -3.11
N ASP A 212 10.20 21.99 -2.95
CA ASP A 212 9.06 21.45 -3.70
C ASP A 212 7.70 21.69 -3.02
N LYS A 213 7.53 22.85 -2.39
CA LYS A 213 6.28 23.28 -1.77
C LYS A 213 5.27 23.87 -2.74
N ARG A 214 5.25 23.45 -4.00
CA ARG A 214 4.20 23.92 -4.91
C ARG A 214 2.86 23.28 -4.51
N PRO A 215 1.85 24.07 -4.10
CA PRO A 215 0.56 23.52 -3.77
C PRO A 215 -0.05 22.89 -5.02
N LEU A 216 -0.53 21.67 -4.87
CA LEU A 216 -1.35 21.00 -5.91
C LEU A 216 -2.60 21.86 -6.15
N THR A 217 -2.65 22.54 -7.29
CA THR A 217 -3.84 23.26 -7.70
C THR A 217 -4.92 22.28 -8.15
N TRP A 218 -6.18 22.64 -7.97
CA TRP A 218 -7.32 21.83 -8.42
C TRP A 218 -7.21 21.42 -9.91
N LYS A 219 -6.71 22.33 -10.75
CA LYS A 219 -6.48 22.08 -12.19
C LYS A 219 -5.46 20.96 -12.40
N ASN A 220 -4.36 20.97 -11.67
CA ASN A 220 -3.31 19.95 -11.77
C ASN A 220 -3.80 18.60 -11.24
N MET A 221 -4.60 18.60 -10.16
CA MET A 221 -5.21 17.37 -9.65
C MET A 221 -6.14 16.73 -10.68
N LEU A 222 -7.01 17.51 -11.30
CA LEU A 222 -7.94 17.02 -12.32
C LEU A 222 -7.18 16.45 -13.53
N LEU A 223 -6.11 17.16 -13.97
CA LEU A 223 -5.24 16.68 -15.05
C LEU A 223 -4.58 15.34 -14.68
N LEU A 224 -3.99 15.23 -13.50
CA LEU A 224 -3.34 14.01 -13.03
C LEU A 224 -4.32 12.84 -12.95
N ILE A 225 -5.52 13.06 -12.42
CA ILE A 225 -6.56 12.05 -12.36
C ILE A 225 -6.97 11.62 -13.78
N GLY A 226 -7.25 12.55 -14.68
CA GLY A 226 -7.64 12.25 -16.05
C GLY A 226 -6.56 11.47 -16.80
N VAL A 227 -5.30 11.91 -16.72
CA VAL A 227 -4.16 11.22 -17.33
C VAL A 227 -3.96 9.84 -16.72
N SER A 228 -4.11 9.67 -15.41
CA SER A 228 -3.94 8.37 -14.76
C SER A 228 -4.98 7.35 -15.21
N PHE A 229 -6.24 7.73 -15.34
CA PHE A 229 -7.28 6.86 -15.88
C PHE A 229 -7.06 6.52 -17.35
N PHE A 230 -6.69 7.52 -18.16
CA PHE A 230 -6.42 7.31 -19.59
C PHE A 230 -5.26 6.34 -19.83
N ILE A 231 -4.11 6.58 -19.18
CA ILE A 231 -2.94 5.71 -19.33
C ILE A 231 -3.20 4.32 -18.75
N SER A 232 -3.93 4.22 -17.64
CA SER A 232 -4.32 2.92 -17.06
C SER A 232 -5.18 2.11 -18.00
N SER A 233 -6.13 2.74 -18.69
CA SER A 233 -6.94 2.08 -19.72
C SER A 233 -6.09 1.60 -20.88
N LEU A 234 -5.22 2.45 -21.41
CA LEU A 234 -4.30 2.10 -22.49
C LEU A 234 -3.33 0.96 -22.10
N SER A 235 -2.83 0.99 -20.86
CA SER A 235 -1.95 -0.06 -20.34
C SER A 235 -2.66 -1.40 -20.20
N LYS A 236 -3.95 -1.41 -19.89
CA LYS A 236 -4.76 -2.62 -19.86
C LYS A 236 -4.83 -3.28 -21.23
N ASP A 237 -5.12 -2.50 -22.27
CA ASP A 237 -5.21 -3.00 -23.64
C ASP A 237 -3.85 -3.47 -24.15
N ALA A 238 -2.78 -2.72 -23.87
CA ALA A 238 -1.41 -3.14 -24.15
C ALA A 238 -1.04 -4.42 -23.40
N GLY A 239 -1.49 -4.57 -22.17
CA GLY A 239 -1.29 -5.76 -21.35
C GLY A 239 -1.92 -7.01 -21.97
N VAL A 240 -3.14 -6.91 -22.48
CA VAL A 240 -3.81 -8.00 -23.19
C VAL A 240 -3.02 -8.39 -24.45
N MET A 241 -2.52 -7.41 -25.20
CA MET A 241 -1.69 -7.65 -26.38
C MET A 241 -0.38 -8.36 -26.02
N VAL A 242 0.31 -7.94 -24.97
CA VAL A 242 1.55 -8.60 -24.50
C VAL A 242 1.27 -10.02 -24.00
N ALA A 243 0.15 -10.26 -23.33
CA ALA A 243 -0.26 -11.58 -22.87
C ALA A 243 -0.49 -12.57 -24.02
N SER A 244 -1.01 -12.09 -25.14
CA SER A 244 -1.22 -12.93 -26.33
C SER A 244 0.08 -13.40 -26.96
N VAL A 245 1.16 -12.62 -26.80
CA VAL A 245 2.49 -12.92 -27.36
C VAL A 245 3.36 -13.71 -26.38
N LEU A 246 3.19 -13.50 -25.07
CA LEU A 246 3.99 -14.11 -24.00
C LEU A 246 3.09 -14.91 -23.04
N PRO A 247 2.67 -16.12 -23.40
CA PRO A 247 1.74 -16.90 -22.56
C PRO A 247 2.28 -17.19 -21.15
N ALA A 248 3.60 -17.23 -20.95
CA ALA A 248 4.19 -17.40 -19.62
C ALA A 248 3.91 -16.21 -18.66
N VAL A 249 3.74 -15.00 -19.18
CA VAL A 249 3.38 -13.81 -18.40
C VAL A 249 1.87 -13.75 -18.13
N SER A 250 1.09 -14.40 -18.98
CA SER A 250 -0.37 -14.47 -18.94
C SER A 250 -0.91 -15.10 -17.66
N TYR A 251 -0.19 -16.09 -17.10
CA TYR A 251 -0.64 -16.83 -15.92
C TYR A 251 -0.46 -16.05 -14.59
N THR A 252 0.37 -15.03 -14.57
CA THR A 252 0.74 -14.36 -13.32
C THR A 252 0.20 -12.93 -13.18
N HIS A 253 -0.01 -12.18 -14.27
CA HIS A 253 -0.31 -10.75 -14.19
C HIS A 253 -1.51 -10.26 -15.02
N LEU A 254 -1.98 -11.01 -15.99
CA LEU A 254 -2.94 -10.53 -17.00
C LEU A 254 -4.27 -11.29 -16.99
N THR A 255 -4.36 -12.40 -16.29
CA THR A 255 -5.61 -13.14 -16.04
C THR A 255 -6.34 -12.72 -14.78
N LEU A 256 -6.13 -11.47 -14.33
CA LEU A 256 -7.04 -10.82 -13.38
C LEU A 256 -8.37 -10.56 -14.10
N PRO A 257 -9.44 -10.85 -13.49
CA PRO A 257 -10.50 -11.82 -13.75
C PRO A 257 -11.35 -11.41 -14.93
N THR A 258 -11.08 -11.93 -16.12
CA THR A 258 -12.08 -12.05 -17.18
C THR A 258 -12.83 -13.38 -17.11
N LYS A 259 -12.47 -14.27 -16.19
CA LYS A 259 -13.26 -15.46 -15.87
C LYS A 259 -14.14 -15.21 -14.67
N LEU A 260 -15.14 -14.37 -14.85
CA LEU A 260 -16.44 -14.54 -14.21
C LEU A 260 -17.36 -15.09 -15.30
N GLU A 261 -17.16 -16.34 -15.62
CA GLU A 261 -18.21 -17.15 -16.20
C GLU A 261 -18.90 -17.85 -15.04
N VAL A 262 -20.19 -17.50 -14.89
CA VAL A 262 -21.31 -18.15 -14.18
C VAL A 262 -21.20 -18.14 -12.66
#